data_5ebc63523808dc68cc332bfa00b5d42a
#
_entry.id   5ebc63523808dc68cc332bfa00b5d42a
#
_cell.length_a   1.000
_cell.length_b   1.000
_cell.length_c   1.000
_cell.angle_alpha   90.00
_cell.angle_beta   90.00
_cell.angle_gamma   90.00
#
_symmetry.space_group_name_H-M   'P 1'
#
loop_
_entity.id
_entity.type
_entity.pdbx_description
1 polymer ?
#
loop_
_entity_poly.entity_id
_entity_poly.type
_entity_poly.pdbx_seq_one_letter_code
_entity_poly.pdbx_strand_id
1 'polypeptide(L)'
;MLVKDWMTTHVYTVTPDDSISCAAGMMRERNVKHLPVTEGGIVVGMLSDRDIKAYLPSKGTSLDIYEINYLLARTKVSQAMTRPVVSIPADTPIEDAAMIMHDRDFGCLPVTESAPGGPRLVGIISDNDLFRVMVDITGVRGGGHRLALVLPDRPGSIKEAGDVVRARGFRLQSIMSTNEKAAPGTRYVVLRTRGEGDWDGLLEDIGNSPFHLVHAL
;
A
#
# COMPACT_ATOMS: atom_id res chain seq x y z
N MET A 1 -8.77 -5.62 -8.00
CA MET A 1 -7.40 -6.17 -7.96
C MET A 1 -7.27 -6.96 -6.67
N LEU A 2 -6.51 -8.04 -6.70
CA LEU A 2 -6.36 -8.92 -5.55
C LEU A 2 -4.94 -8.85 -4.99
N VAL A 3 -4.80 -9.12 -3.71
CA VAL A 3 -3.52 -9.13 -3.00
C VAL A 3 -2.49 -10.04 -3.69
N LYS A 4 -2.91 -11.22 -4.18
CA LYS A 4 -2.02 -12.18 -4.89
C LYS A 4 -1.32 -11.60 -6.11
N ASP A 5 -1.91 -10.58 -6.75
CA ASP A 5 -1.36 -9.97 -7.96
C ASP A 5 -0.22 -8.97 -7.64
N TRP A 6 -0.11 -8.55 -6.36
CA TRP A 6 0.77 -7.47 -5.91
C TRP A 6 1.70 -7.85 -4.77
N MET A 7 1.39 -8.92 -4.04
CA MET A 7 2.19 -9.40 -2.91
C MET A 7 3.58 -9.88 -3.34
N THR A 8 4.52 -9.82 -2.41
CA THR A 8 5.82 -10.49 -2.53
C THR A 8 5.67 -11.94 -2.09
N THR A 9 6.00 -12.90 -2.96
CA THR A 9 5.90 -14.34 -2.68
C THR A 9 7.19 -14.93 -2.10
N HIS A 10 8.35 -14.35 -2.44
CA HIS A 10 9.62 -14.75 -1.82
C HIS A 10 9.83 -13.96 -0.54
N VAL A 11 9.32 -14.49 0.59
CA VAL A 11 9.30 -13.81 1.88
C VAL A 11 10.47 -14.27 2.74
N TYR A 12 11.25 -13.33 3.25
CA TYR A 12 12.25 -13.60 4.29
C TYR A 12 11.53 -13.77 5.62
N THR A 13 11.87 -14.83 6.35
CA THR A 13 11.27 -15.18 7.64
C THR A 13 12.34 -15.44 8.67
N VAL A 14 11.95 -15.37 9.94
CA VAL A 14 12.76 -15.80 11.09
C VAL A 14 11.96 -16.79 11.92
N THR A 15 12.63 -17.50 12.79
CA THR A 15 12.00 -18.39 13.77
C THR A 15 11.90 -17.70 15.14
N PRO A 16 11.03 -18.17 16.05
CA PRO A 16 10.95 -17.64 17.42
C PRO A 16 12.28 -17.74 18.20
N ASP A 17 13.11 -18.71 17.85
CA ASP A 17 14.39 -18.98 18.52
C ASP A 17 15.57 -18.18 17.95
N ASP A 18 15.42 -17.56 16.79
CA ASP A 18 16.43 -16.66 16.24
C ASP A 18 16.68 -15.47 17.18
N SER A 19 17.89 -14.90 17.12
CA SER A 19 18.20 -13.70 17.89
C SER A 19 17.71 -12.43 17.19
N ILE A 20 17.39 -11.40 17.98
CA ILE A 20 17.07 -10.07 17.45
C ILE A 20 18.22 -9.53 16.58
N SER A 21 19.47 -9.82 16.95
CA SER A 21 20.64 -9.43 16.15
C SER A 21 20.63 -10.05 14.76
N CYS A 22 20.28 -11.35 14.66
CA CYS A 22 20.13 -12.05 13.37
C CYS A 22 19.03 -11.41 12.53
N ALA A 23 17.85 -11.19 13.12
CA ALA A 23 16.71 -10.55 12.45
C ALA A 23 17.05 -9.13 11.96
N ALA A 24 17.73 -8.32 12.79
CA ALA A 24 18.18 -6.98 12.41
C ALA A 24 19.20 -7.00 11.25
N GLY A 25 20.12 -7.97 11.26
CA GLY A 25 21.04 -8.22 10.16
C GLY A 25 20.31 -8.52 8.86
N MET A 26 19.35 -9.45 8.89
CA MET A 26 18.53 -9.83 7.75
C MET A 26 17.73 -8.64 7.21
N MET A 27 17.08 -7.86 8.08
CA MET A 27 16.32 -6.66 7.65
C MET A 27 17.21 -5.68 6.89
N ARG A 28 18.43 -5.43 7.38
CA ARG A 28 19.39 -4.52 6.75
C ARG A 28 19.92 -5.06 5.42
N GLU A 29 20.35 -6.32 5.37
CA GLU A 29 20.92 -6.94 4.18
C GLU A 29 19.90 -7.09 3.05
N ARG A 30 18.65 -7.40 3.40
CA ARG A 30 17.55 -7.60 2.45
C ARG A 30 16.71 -6.35 2.22
N ASN A 31 17.03 -5.25 2.89
CA ASN A 31 16.30 -3.98 2.83
C ASN A 31 14.79 -4.15 3.09
N VAL A 32 14.46 -4.94 4.11
CA VAL A 32 13.08 -5.17 4.57
C VAL A 32 12.89 -4.66 5.99
N LYS A 33 11.70 -4.19 6.32
CA LYS A 33 11.39 -3.62 7.64
C LYS A 33 10.53 -4.54 8.51
N HIS A 34 10.06 -5.65 7.94
CA HIS A 34 9.16 -6.59 8.59
C HIS A 34 9.57 -8.01 8.23
N LEU A 35 9.57 -8.88 9.21
CA LEU A 35 9.83 -10.30 9.03
C LEU A 35 8.70 -11.09 9.68
N PRO A 36 7.94 -11.88 8.93
CA PRO A 36 7.07 -12.89 9.52
C PRO A 36 7.91 -13.88 10.34
N VAL A 37 7.41 -14.20 11.52
CA VAL A 37 8.00 -15.22 12.38
C VAL A 37 7.23 -16.51 12.14
N THR A 38 7.95 -17.56 11.74
CA THR A 38 7.32 -18.83 11.35
C THR A 38 7.91 -20.03 12.07
N GLU A 39 7.03 -21.00 12.33
CA GLU A 39 7.40 -22.38 12.75
C GLU A 39 6.87 -23.36 11.71
N GLY A 40 7.75 -24.07 11.02
CA GLY A 40 7.34 -25.03 9.98
C GLY A 40 6.53 -24.38 8.83
N GLY A 41 6.72 -23.08 8.56
CA GLY A 41 5.96 -22.33 7.55
C GLY A 41 4.63 -21.76 8.05
N ILE A 42 4.22 -22.05 9.28
CA ILE A 42 3.04 -21.47 9.94
C ILE A 42 3.44 -20.13 10.57
N VAL A 43 2.66 -19.09 10.33
CA VAL A 43 2.90 -17.77 10.91
C VAL A 43 2.52 -17.76 12.38
N VAL A 44 3.49 -17.49 13.25
CA VAL A 44 3.31 -17.45 14.71
C VAL A 44 3.56 -16.09 15.33
N GLY A 45 4.12 -15.13 14.55
CA GLY A 45 4.42 -13.78 15.01
C GLY A 45 4.79 -12.87 13.84
N MET A 46 4.90 -11.57 14.13
CA MET A 46 5.50 -10.56 13.26
C MET A 46 6.58 -9.82 14.02
N LEU A 47 7.68 -9.52 13.35
CA LEU A 47 8.75 -8.70 13.89
C LEU A 47 9.01 -7.53 12.94
N SER A 48 8.96 -6.31 13.46
CA SER A 48 9.27 -5.09 12.71
C SER A 48 10.59 -4.45 13.17
N ASP A 49 11.12 -3.53 12.38
CA ASP A 49 12.28 -2.71 12.77
C ASP A 49 11.97 -1.81 13.98
N ARG A 50 10.70 -1.44 14.18
CA ARG A 50 10.22 -0.71 15.38
C ARG A 50 10.32 -1.58 16.63
N ASP A 51 9.92 -2.85 16.54
CA ASP A 51 10.00 -3.79 17.66
C ASP A 51 11.46 -4.00 18.08
N ILE A 52 12.37 -4.15 17.11
CA ILE A 52 13.81 -4.25 17.37
C ILE A 52 14.33 -2.98 18.06
N LYS A 53 13.95 -1.80 17.58
CA LYS A 53 14.37 -0.52 18.17
C LYS A 53 13.89 -0.34 19.60
N ALA A 54 12.77 -0.93 19.99
CA ALA A 54 12.29 -0.89 21.37
C ALA A 54 13.21 -1.64 22.35
N TYR A 55 14.02 -2.60 21.86
CA TYR A 55 15.04 -3.29 22.64
C TYR A 55 16.40 -2.58 22.65
N LEU A 56 16.57 -1.54 21.82
CA LEU A 56 17.77 -0.73 21.87
C LEU A 56 17.69 0.23 23.05
N PRO A 57 18.74 0.35 23.86
CA PRO A 57 18.76 1.31 24.95
C PRO A 57 18.62 2.74 24.43
N SER A 58 18.01 3.61 25.23
CA SER A 58 17.91 5.04 24.90
C SER A 58 19.32 5.68 24.80
N LYS A 59 19.43 6.81 24.10
CA LYS A 59 20.70 7.56 23.94
C LYS A 59 21.37 7.95 25.24
N GLY A 60 20.68 7.84 26.39
CA GLY A 60 21.19 8.16 27.73
C GLY A 60 21.71 6.95 28.50
N THR A 61 21.83 5.76 27.86
CA THR A 61 22.34 4.56 28.54
C THR A 61 23.86 4.65 28.79
N SER A 62 24.31 4.05 29.88
CA SER A 62 25.73 3.85 30.19
C SER A 62 26.31 2.58 29.53
N LEU A 63 25.47 1.77 28.86
CA LEU A 63 25.91 0.55 28.17
C LEU A 63 26.80 0.90 26.98
N ASP A 64 27.91 0.19 26.82
CA ASP A 64 28.74 0.30 25.64
C ASP A 64 28.15 -0.49 24.45
N ILE A 65 28.71 -0.27 23.26
CA ILE A 65 28.21 -0.91 22.03
C ILE A 65 28.38 -2.44 22.05
N TYR A 66 29.33 -2.96 22.78
CA TYR A 66 29.57 -4.40 22.90
C TYR A 66 28.53 -5.05 23.80
N GLU A 67 28.14 -4.36 24.89
CA GLU A 67 27.09 -4.80 25.80
C GLU A 67 25.73 -4.82 25.09
N ILE A 68 25.44 -3.77 24.29
CA ILE A 68 24.22 -3.70 23.47
C ILE A 68 24.16 -4.88 22.47
N ASN A 69 25.24 -5.09 21.72
CA ASN A 69 25.31 -6.18 20.75
C ASN A 69 25.18 -7.56 21.44
N TYR A 70 25.80 -7.73 22.60
CA TYR A 70 25.66 -8.94 23.39
C TYR A 70 24.22 -9.21 23.82
N LEU A 71 23.52 -8.19 24.31
CA LEU A 71 22.11 -8.31 24.69
C LEU A 71 21.24 -8.69 23.49
N LEU A 72 21.38 -7.98 22.36
CA LEU A 72 20.62 -8.28 21.13
C LEU A 72 20.90 -9.68 20.60
N ALA A 73 22.13 -10.18 20.73
CA ALA A 73 22.48 -11.53 20.31
C ALA A 73 21.85 -12.63 21.18
N ARG A 74 21.52 -12.32 22.44
CA ARG A 74 20.88 -13.25 23.38
C ARG A 74 19.37 -13.13 23.46
N THR A 75 18.82 -12.00 23.04
CA THR A 75 17.36 -11.79 23.04
C THR A 75 16.75 -12.52 21.85
N LYS A 76 15.81 -13.42 22.14
CA LYS A 76 15.11 -14.19 21.11
C LYS A 76 14.03 -13.34 20.43
N VAL A 77 13.75 -13.62 19.16
CA VAL A 77 12.65 -13.05 18.38
C VAL A 77 11.31 -13.25 19.11
N SER A 78 11.10 -14.40 19.75
CA SER A 78 9.89 -14.69 20.54
C SER A 78 9.59 -13.69 21.65
N GLN A 79 10.59 -12.95 22.14
CA GLN A 79 10.43 -11.93 23.18
C GLN A 79 10.04 -10.55 22.63
N ALA A 80 10.34 -10.31 21.34
CA ALA A 80 10.13 -9.02 20.70
C ALA A 80 8.97 -9.02 19.70
N MET A 81 8.60 -10.18 19.15
CA MET A 81 7.57 -10.27 18.12
C MET A 81 6.18 -9.91 18.62
N THR A 82 5.38 -9.30 17.75
CA THR A 82 3.96 -9.02 18.00
C THR A 82 3.10 -10.27 17.81
N ARG A 83 2.18 -10.51 18.74
CA ARG A 83 1.14 -11.55 18.72
C ARG A 83 -0.16 -11.01 19.30
N PRO A 84 -1.38 -11.46 18.85
CA PRO A 84 -1.61 -12.36 17.73
C PRO A 84 -1.34 -11.67 16.39
N VAL A 85 -1.07 -12.46 15.33
CA VAL A 85 -0.82 -11.94 13.99
C VAL A 85 -2.13 -11.76 13.25
N VAL A 86 -2.31 -10.62 12.62
CA VAL A 86 -3.36 -10.39 11.63
C VAL A 86 -2.79 -10.74 10.26
N SER A 87 -3.38 -11.74 9.61
CA SER A 87 -3.04 -12.16 8.26
C SER A 87 -4.27 -12.15 7.37
N ILE A 88 -4.07 -12.13 6.06
CA ILE A 88 -5.15 -12.08 5.07
C ILE A 88 -4.97 -13.19 4.02
N PRO A 89 -6.06 -13.69 3.40
CA PRO A 89 -5.99 -14.57 2.25
C PRO A 89 -5.42 -13.87 1.01
N ALA A 90 -4.88 -14.65 0.08
CA ALA A 90 -4.30 -14.14 -1.18
C ALA A 90 -5.33 -13.54 -2.15
N ASP A 91 -6.58 -13.92 -2.03
CA ASP A 91 -7.72 -13.42 -2.82
C ASP A 91 -8.45 -12.22 -2.18
N THR A 92 -7.90 -11.66 -1.09
CA THR A 92 -8.40 -10.42 -0.50
C THR A 92 -8.32 -9.27 -1.51
N PRO A 93 -9.37 -8.43 -1.65
CA PRO A 93 -9.29 -7.18 -2.39
C PRO A 93 -8.18 -6.26 -1.85
N ILE A 94 -7.50 -5.56 -2.75
CA ILE A 94 -6.38 -4.67 -2.36
C ILE A 94 -6.85 -3.54 -1.44
N GLU A 95 -8.04 -3.00 -1.68
CA GLU A 95 -8.67 -1.96 -0.87
C GLU A 95 -8.99 -2.43 0.55
N ASP A 96 -9.38 -3.70 0.73
CA ASP A 96 -9.62 -4.27 2.06
C ASP A 96 -8.31 -4.44 2.83
N ALA A 97 -7.24 -4.88 2.14
CA ALA A 97 -5.91 -4.93 2.74
C ALA A 97 -5.43 -3.55 3.17
N ALA A 98 -5.63 -2.53 2.32
CA ALA A 98 -5.28 -1.14 2.63
C ALA A 98 -6.06 -0.61 3.85
N MET A 99 -7.36 -0.91 3.94
CA MET A 99 -8.21 -0.52 5.07
C MET A 99 -7.73 -1.16 6.37
N ILE A 100 -7.43 -2.47 6.37
CA ILE A 100 -6.91 -3.17 7.55
C ILE A 100 -5.57 -2.55 8.02
N MET A 101 -4.67 -2.25 7.07
CA MET A 101 -3.37 -1.64 7.39
C MET A 101 -3.54 -0.24 7.96
N HIS A 102 -4.42 0.57 7.38
CA HIS A 102 -4.71 1.93 7.83
C HIS A 102 -5.32 1.94 9.24
N ASP A 103 -6.37 1.16 9.46
CA ASP A 103 -7.14 1.18 10.73
C ASP A 103 -6.34 0.63 11.91
N ARG A 104 -5.33 -0.21 11.64
CA ARG A 104 -4.51 -0.85 12.68
C ARG A 104 -3.07 -0.33 12.76
N ASP A 105 -2.72 0.67 11.97
CA ASP A 105 -1.34 1.21 11.84
C ASP A 105 -0.30 0.12 11.51
N PHE A 106 -0.67 -0.79 10.60
CA PHE A 106 0.23 -1.85 10.15
C PHE A 106 0.98 -1.43 8.88
N GLY A 107 2.30 -1.58 8.87
CA GLY A 107 3.14 -1.35 7.68
C GLY A 107 3.13 -2.52 6.68
N CYS A 108 2.62 -3.70 7.09
CA CYS A 108 2.47 -4.87 6.22
C CYS A 108 1.49 -5.88 6.81
N LEU A 109 1.05 -6.82 5.97
CA LEU A 109 0.24 -7.98 6.35
C LEU A 109 0.84 -9.25 5.76
N PRO A 110 1.06 -10.32 6.56
CA PRO A 110 1.31 -11.65 6.04
C PRO A 110 0.12 -12.12 5.23
N VAL A 111 0.40 -12.73 4.09
CA VAL A 111 -0.61 -13.39 3.26
C VAL A 111 -0.51 -14.88 3.52
N THR A 112 -1.63 -15.48 3.89
CA THR A 112 -1.65 -16.87 4.37
C THR A 112 -2.74 -17.68 3.68
N GLU A 113 -2.55 -18.99 3.69
CA GLU A 113 -3.57 -19.99 3.37
C GLU A 113 -3.85 -20.89 4.57
N SER A 114 -5.03 -21.46 4.62
CA SER A 114 -5.38 -22.45 5.67
C SER A 114 -4.58 -23.73 5.48
N ALA A 115 -3.88 -24.19 6.53
CA ALA A 115 -3.14 -25.43 6.51
C ALA A 115 -3.26 -26.17 7.86
N PRO A 116 -2.97 -27.48 7.90
CA PRO A 116 -2.85 -28.21 9.17
C PRO A 116 -1.81 -27.51 10.06
N GLY A 117 -2.20 -27.17 11.28
CA GLY A 117 -1.34 -26.46 12.25
C GLY A 117 -1.49 -24.94 12.27
N GLY A 118 -2.23 -24.34 11.32
CA GLY A 118 -2.50 -22.90 11.34
C GLY A 118 -2.30 -22.20 9.98
N PRO A 119 -2.21 -20.86 9.99
CA PRO A 119 -2.06 -20.06 8.77
C PRO A 119 -0.65 -20.22 8.17
N ARG A 120 -0.54 -20.89 7.02
CA ARG A 120 0.71 -21.05 6.27
C ARG A 120 1.01 -19.78 5.50
N LEU A 121 2.24 -19.30 5.60
CA LEU A 121 2.71 -18.13 4.85
C LEU A 121 2.84 -18.44 3.36
N VAL A 122 2.19 -17.63 2.50
CA VAL A 122 2.30 -17.70 1.04
C VAL A 122 2.81 -16.39 0.42
N GLY A 123 2.81 -15.30 1.18
CA GLY A 123 3.29 -14.01 0.72
C GLY A 123 3.27 -12.96 1.83
N ILE A 124 3.67 -11.75 1.47
CA ILE A 124 3.54 -10.55 2.30
C ILE A 124 3.15 -9.38 1.41
N ILE A 125 2.27 -8.53 1.90
CA ILE A 125 1.93 -7.26 1.26
C ILE A 125 2.25 -6.10 2.20
N SER A 126 2.87 -5.05 1.67
CA SER A 126 3.31 -3.88 2.43
C SER A 126 2.63 -2.59 1.94
N ASP A 127 2.77 -1.52 2.71
CA ASP A 127 2.38 -0.16 2.34
C ASP A 127 3.02 0.27 0.99
N ASN A 128 4.28 -0.06 0.75
CA ASN A 128 4.95 0.19 -0.52
C ASN A 128 4.26 -0.53 -1.70
N ASP A 129 3.74 -1.74 -1.50
CA ASP A 129 3.00 -2.45 -2.53
C ASP A 129 1.68 -1.74 -2.83
N LEU A 130 0.97 -1.26 -1.79
CA LEU A 130 -0.23 -0.46 -1.95
C LEU A 130 0.05 0.87 -2.70
N PHE A 131 1.17 1.54 -2.42
CA PHE A 131 1.58 2.71 -3.21
C PHE A 131 1.86 2.36 -4.67
N ARG A 132 2.47 1.21 -4.96
CA ARG A 132 2.66 0.72 -6.33
C ARG A 132 1.33 0.51 -7.05
N VAL A 133 0.36 -0.10 -6.37
CA VAL A 133 -1.02 -0.24 -6.87
C VAL A 133 -1.62 1.12 -7.18
N MET A 134 -1.51 2.09 -6.27
CA MET A 134 -2.03 3.44 -6.47
C MET A 134 -1.39 4.11 -7.69
N VAL A 135 -0.08 4.01 -7.85
CA VAL A 135 0.65 4.54 -9.02
C VAL A 135 0.17 3.90 -10.32
N ASP A 136 -0.12 2.60 -10.30
CA ASP A 136 -0.58 1.87 -11.46
C ASP A 136 -2.02 2.24 -11.85
N ILE A 137 -2.95 2.25 -10.87
CA ILE A 137 -4.35 2.63 -11.08
C ILE A 137 -4.46 4.06 -11.63
N THR A 138 -3.64 4.97 -11.12
CA THR A 138 -3.65 6.38 -11.60
C THR A 138 -3.15 6.52 -13.03
N GLY A 139 -2.43 5.53 -13.55
CA GLY A 139 -1.84 5.56 -14.89
C GLY A 139 -0.76 6.64 -15.05
N VAL A 140 -0.20 7.19 -13.95
CA VAL A 140 0.74 8.32 -14.00
C VAL A 140 2.01 8.02 -14.81
N ARG A 141 2.44 6.76 -14.84
CA ARG A 141 3.62 6.33 -15.61
C ARG A 141 3.38 6.28 -17.12
N GLY A 142 2.12 6.22 -17.54
CA GLY A 142 1.75 6.15 -18.97
C GLY A 142 1.77 7.52 -19.66
N GLY A 143 2.07 8.60 -18.96
CA GLY A 143 2.01 9.97 -19.48
C GLY A 143 0.56 10.44 -19.71
N GLY A 144 0.36 11.29 -20.73
CA GLY A 144 -0.94 11.90 -21.04
C GLY A 144 -1.33 13.03 -20.09
N HIS A 145 -2.45 13.65 -20.38
CA HIS A 145 -2.94 14.79 -19.62
C HIS A 145 -3.75 14.34 -18.39
N ARG A 146 -3.71 15.14 -17.35
CA ARG A 146 -4.49 14.96 -16.13
C ARG A 146 -5.50 16.09 -15.99
N LEU A 147 -6.77 15.73 -15.83
CA LEU A 147 -7.87 16.64 -15.54
C LEU A 147 -8.44 16.35 -14.16
N ALA A 148 -8.48 17.35 -13.30
CA ALA A 148 -9.20 17.28 -12.04
C ALA A 148 -10.45 18.16 -12.12
N LEU A 149 -11.61 17.56 -11.94
CA LEU A 149 -12.91 18.15 -12.13
C LEU A 149 -13.77 18.01 -10.87
N VAL A 150 -14.64 18.96 -10.65
CA VAL A 150 -15.80 18.79 -9.77
C VAL A 150 -17.02 18.64 -10.67
N LEU A 151 -17.72 17.53 -10.52
CA LEU A 151 -18.92 17.18 -11.28
C LEU A 151 -20.15 17.20 -10.36
N PRO A 152 -21.37 17.44 -10.91
CA PRO A 152 -22.61 17.14 -10.20
C PRO A 152 -22.65 15.65 -9.80
N ASP A 153 -23.02 15.36 -8.55
CA ASP A 153 -23.18 13.99 -8.08
C ASP A 153 -24.54 13.42 -8.48
N ARG A 154 -24.66 13.09 -9.75
CA ARG A 154 -25.85 12.50 -10.37
C ARG A 154 -25.48 11.38 -11.33
N PRO A 155 -26.39 10.42 -11.59
CA PRO A 155 -26.17 9.40 -12.59
C PRO A 155 -25.76 9.98 -13.94
N GLY A 156 -24.71 9.41 -14.54
CA GLY A 156 -24.23 9.79 -15.87
C GLY A 156 -23.15 10.88 -15.89
N SER A 157 -22.93 11.66 -14.83
CA SER A 157 -21.97 12.78 -14.84
C SER A 157 -20.54 12.38 -15.22
N ILE A 158 -20.04 11.23 -14.72
CA ILE A 158 -18.71 10.71 -15.09
C ILE A 158 -18.68 10.30 -16.57
N LYS A 159 -19.77 9.68 -17.05
CA LYS A 159 -19.88 9.31 -18.47
C LYS A 159 -19.82 10.56 -19.35
N GLU A 160 -20.60 11.59 -19.03
CA GLU A 160 -20.61 12.87 -19.76
C GLU A 160 -19.20 13.49 -19.82
N ALA A 161 -18.48 13.57 -18.70
CA ALA A 161 -17.10 14.05 -18.68
C ALA A 161 -16.17 13.19 -19.54
N GLY A 162 -16.33 11.86 -19.50
CA GLY A 162 -15.59 10.94 -20.36
C GLY A 162 -15.92 11.10 -21.85
N ASP A 163 -17.15 11.42 -22.19
CA ASP A 163 -17.58 11.63 -23.58
C ASP A 163 -16.99 12.93 -24.16
N VAL A 164 -16.89 14.01 -23.36
CA VAL A 164 -16.18 15.25 -23.74
C VAL A 164 -14.71 14.95 -24.07
N VAL A 165 -14.03 14.17 -23.21
CA VAL A 165 -12.63 13.77 -23.45
C VAL A 165 -12.49 12.98 -24.75
N ARG A 166 -13.39 12.03 -25.01
CA ARG A 166 -13.37 11.22 -26.24
C ARG A 166 -13.68 12.00 -27.49
N ALA A 167 -14.58 12.99 -27.42
CA ALA A 167 -14.96 13.84 -28.55
C ALA A 167 -13.76 14.63 -29.10
N ARG A 168 -12.77 14.93 -28.27
CA ARG A 168 -11.53 15.61 -28.64
C ARG A 168 -10.36 14.66 -28.99
N GLY A 169 -10.65 13.38 -29.26
CA GLY A 169 -9.69 12.39 -29.75
C GLY A 169 -8.93 11.62 -28.68
N PHE A 170 -9.04 12.00 -27.41
CA PHE A 170 -8.33 11.33 -26.32
C PHE A 170 -9.01 10.01 -25.91
N ARG A 171 -8.20 9.09 -25.40
CA ARG A 171 -8.66 7.88 -24.69
C ARG A 171 -8.51 8.09 -23.19
N LEU A 172 -9.41 7.54 -22.41
CA LEU A 172 -9.26 7.51 -20.94
C LEU A 172 -8.26 6.41 -20.54
N GLN A 173 -7.28 6.80 -19.75
CA GLN A 173 -6.30 5.91 -19.13
C GLN A 173 -6.79 5.46 -17.75
N SER A 174 -7.24 6.41 -16.93
CA SER A 174 -7.77 6.13 -15.60
C SER A 174 -8.87 7.13 -15.24
N ILE A 175 -9.75 6.71 -14.34
CA ILE A 175 -10.78 7.53 -13.72
C ILE A 175 -10.77 7.22 -12.23
N MET A 176 -10.61 8.26 -11.42
CA MET A 176 -10.77 8.16 -9.96
C MET A 176 -11.85 9.14 -9.54
N SER A 177 -12.67 8.74 -8.61
CA SER A 177 -13.80 9.56 -8.14
C SER A 177 -14.01 9.39 -6.64
N THR A 178 -14.30 10.49 -5.95
CA THR A 178 -14.68 10.50 -4.54
C THR A 178 -15.68 11.60 -4.25
N ASN A 179 -16.55 11.37 -3.26
CA ASN A 179 -17.44 12.38 -2.71
C ASN A 179 -16.88 12.97 -1.40
N GLU A 180 -15.83 12.35 -0.88
CA GLU A 180 -15.21 12.80 0.37
C GLU A 180 -14.62 14.20 0.20
N LYS A 181 -14.94 15.10 1.14
CA LYS A 181 -14.53 16.51 1.11
C LYS A 181 -15.06 17.31 -0.11
N ALA A 182 -15.94 16.74 -0.91
CA ALA A 182 -16.65 17.48 -1.96
C ALA A 182 -17.82 18.28 -1.36
N ALA A 183 -18.22 19.38 -2.02
CA ALA A 183 -19.41 20.13 -1.62
C ALA A 183 -20.67 19.27 -1.80
N PRO A 184 -21.73 19.46 -0.99
CA PRO A 184 -22.97 18.71 -1.14
C PRO A 184 -23.51 18.72 -2.57
N GLY A 185 -23.91 17.55 -3.09
CA GLY A 185 -24.41 17.38 -4.46
C GLY A 185 -23.32 17.40 -5.54
N THR A 186 -22.05 17.35 -5.14
CA THR A 186 -20.92 17.29 -6.06
C THR A 186 -19.97 16.12 -5.75
N ARG A 187 -19.10 15.82 -6.70
CA ARG A 187 -18.02 14.84 -6.54
C ARG A 187 -16.73 15.29 -7.22
N TYR A 188 -15.59 14.94 -6.64
CA TYR A 188 -14.30 15.07 -7.31
C TYR A 188 -14.08 13.91 -8.26
N VAL A 189 -13.59 14.25 -9.47
CA VAL A 189 -13.17 13.26 -10.45
C VAL A 189 -11.81 13.65 -11.00
N VAL A 190 -10.90 12.70 -11.02
CA VAL A 190 -9.62 12.85 -11.70
C VAL A 190 -9.62 11.90 -12.89
N LEU A 191 -9.49 12.46 -14.08
CA LEU A 191 -9.33 11.74 -15.33
C LEU A 191 -7.89 11.84 -15.78
N ARG A 192 -7.34 10.74 -16.28
CA ARG A 192 -6.09 10.76 -17.03
C ARG A 192 -6.35 10.28 -18.43
N THR A 193 -5.83 11.03 -19.41
CA THR A 193 -5.95 10.70 -20.82
C THR A 193 -4.69 9.97 -21.32
N ARG A 194 -4.83 9.36 -22.49
CA ARG A 194 -3.70 8.89 -23.30
C ARG A 194 -4.00 9.07 -24.78
N GLY A 195 -2.94 9.06 -25.59
CA GLY A 195 -3.02 9.32 -27.01
C GLY A 195 -2.97 10.82 -27.31
N GLU A 196 -3.03 11.14 -28.59
CA GLU A 196 -3.04 12.51 -29.10
C GLU A 196 -4.47 12.98 -29.32
N GLY A 197 -4.74 14.26 -29.09
CA GLY A 197 -6.04 14.89 -29.26
C GLY A 197 -5.93 16.41 -29.17
N ASP A 198 -7.06 17.09 -29.36
CA ASP A 198 -7.17 18.54 -29.26
C ASP A 198 -7.29 18.95 -27.78
N TRP A 199 -6.17 19.29 -27.16
CA TRP A 199 -6.12 19.66 -25.73
C TRP A 199 -6.77 21.00 -25.44
N ASP A 200 -6.50 22.02 -26.28
CA ASP A 200 -7.06 23.36 -26.07
C ASP A 200 -8.59 23.36 -26.25
N GLY A 201 -9.07 22.69 -27.28
CA GLY A 201 -10.49 22.48 -27.48
C GLY A 201 -11.16 21.68 -26.37
N LEU A 202 -10.45 20.71 -25.76
CA LEU A 202 -10.95 19.96 -24.60
C LEU A 202 -11.14 20.88 -23.39
N LEU A 203 -10.19 21.77 -23.11
CA LEU A 203 -10.31 22.73 -22.02
C LEU A 203 -11.45 23.73 -22.26
N GLU A 204 -11.65 24.18 -23.50
CA GLU A 204 -12.76 25.03 -23.89
C GLU A 204 -14.13 24.34 -23.68
N ASP A 205 -14.26 23.07 -24.13
CA ASP A 205 -15.50 22.31 -23.93
C ASP A 205 -15.82 22.09 -22.46
N ILE A 206 -14.79 21.82 -21.64
CA ILE A 206 -14.95 21.68 -20.19
C ILE A 206 -15.39 23.02 -19.58
N GLY A 207 -14.81 24.13 -20.00
CA GLY A 207 -15.21 25.46 -19.54
C GLY A 207 -16.66 25.84 -19.90
N ASN A 208 -17.19 25.30 -20.99
CA ASN A 208 -18.58 25.49 -21.44
C ASN A 208 -19.56 24.44 -20.90
N SER A 209 -19.06 23.48 -20.10
CA SER A 209 -19.85 22.40 -19.51
C SER A 209 -20.30 22.75 -18.08
N PRO A 210 -21.22 21.98 -17.47
CA PRO A 210 -21.57 22.14 -16.07
C PRO A 210 -20.47 21.62 -15.10
N PHE A 211 -19.29 21.30 -15.61
CA PHE A 211 -18.16 20.79 -14.84
C PHE A 211 -17.28 21.95 -14.38
N HIS A 212 -16.75 21.84 -13.16
CA HIS A 212 -15.79 22.82 -12.68
C HIS A 212 -14.37 22.25 -12.79
N LEU A 213 -13.54 22.89 -13.61
CA LEU A 213 -12.13 22.53 -13.76
C LEU A 213 -11.35 23.01 -12.53
N VAL A 214 -10.79 22.08 -11.76
CA VAL A 214 -9.93 22.39 -10.62
C VAL A 214 -8.48 22.54 -11.05
N HIS A 215 -8.02 21.63 -11.93
CA HIS A 215 -6.65 21.60 -12.37
C HIS A 215 -6.48 20.76 -13.65
N ALA A 216 -5.61 21.21 -14.54
CA ALA A 216 -5.23 20.51 -15.78
C ALA A 216 -3.69 20.52 -15.93
N LEU A 217 -3.12 19.37 -16.34
CA LEU A 217 -1.69 19.15 -16.60
C LEU A 217 -1.49 18.34 -17.85
#